data_279e3264895983701586a5092550efaf
#
_entry.id   279e3264895983701586a5092550efaf
#
_cell.length_a   1.000
_cell.length_b   1.000
_cell.length_c   1.000
_cell.angle_alpha   90.00
_cell.angle_beta   90.00
_cell.angle_gamma   90.00
#
_symmetry.space_group_name_H-M   'P 1'
#
loop_
_entity.id
_entity.type
_entity.pdbx_description
1 polymer ?
#
loop_
_entity_poly.entity_id
_entity_poly.type
_entity_poly.pdbx_seq_one_letter_code
_entity_poly.pdbx_strand_id
1 'polypeptide(L)'
;ALTIDDDTSDLLQQNKMNNEKILMPIANIENIEKLLEFSIFIRDKKSGQPVSILSVVSNNEDAEMNILKARNKLNEFVKQASASETDVKIISTIDHNAASGIARTSREIMANIIVLGWPRKRGLLDIIIGEKMDSILSNTDKTTFICHFERPLALHKKMMVFIPPLAECEPG
;
A
#
# COMPACT_ATOMS: atom_id res chain seq x y z
N ALA A 1 -28.99 26.92 -19.44
CA ALA A 1 -28.73 25.72 -18.65
C ALA A 1 -27.86 24.80 -19.52
N LEU A 2 -26.56 24.74 -19.19
CA LEU A 2 -25.65 23.77 -19.83
C LEU A 2 -25.85 22.44 -19.10
N THR A 3 -26.49 21.51 -19.77
CA THR A 3 -26.49 20.11 -19.39
C THR A 3 -25.07 19.60 -19.59
N ILE A 4 -24.39 19.24 -18.51
CA ILE A 4 -23.14 18.49 -18.60
C ILE A 4 -23.56 17.07 -18.98
N ASP A 5 -23.16 16.63 -20.18
CA ASP A 5 -23.52 15.33 -20.70
C ASP A 5 -22.99 14.22 -19.78
N ASP A 6 -23.83 13.21 -19.53
CA ASP A 6 -23.51 12.00 -18.76
C ASP A 6 -22.20 11.34 -19.24
N ASP A 7 -21.90 11.42 -20.54
CA ASP A 7 -20.67 10.91 -21.14
C ASP A 7 -19.38 11.52 -20.55
N THR A 8 -19.43 12.78 -20.10
CA THR A 8 -18.26 13.46 -19.50
C THR A 8 -17.98 12.94 -18.09
N SER A 9 -19.01 12.61 -17.34
CA SER A 9 -18.90 12.04 -15.99
C SER A 9 -18.31 10.63 -16.04
N ASP A 10 -18.73 9.82 -16.99
CA ASP A 10 -18.24 8.46 -17.21
C ASP A 10 -16.77 8.46 -17.67
N LEU A 11 -16.39 9.40 -18.56
CA LEU A 11 -15.00 9.56 -18.99
C LEU A 11 -14.09 10.03 -17.86
N LEU A 12 -14.58 10.90 -16.97
CA LEU A 12 -13.83 11.35 -15.79
C LEU A 12 -13.68 10.23 -14.74
N GLN A 13 -14.71 9.41 -14.55
CA GLN A 13 -14.64 8.23 -13.69
C GLN A 13 -13.73 7.16 -14.28
N GLN A 14 -13.79 6.88 -15.58
CA GLN A 14 -12.87 5.97 -16.27
C GLN A 14 -11.42 6.45 -16.20
N ASN A 15 -11.16 7.75 -16.37
CA ASN A 15 -9.81 8.31 -16.21
C ASN A 15 -9.29 8.21 -14.76
N LYS A 16 -10.18 8.33 -13.78
CA LYS A 16 -9.84 8.19 -12.37
C LYS A 16 -9.51 6.73 -12.02
N MET A 17 -10.25 5.78 -12.58
CA MET A 17 -10.00 4.34 -12.43
C MET A 17 -8.73 3.86 -13.16
N ASN A 18 -8.45 4.41 -14.36
CA ASN A 18 -7.28 4.00 -15.14
C ASN A 18 -5.93 4.47 -14.56
N ASN A 19 -5.91 5.28 -13.53
CA ASN A 19 -4.68 5.85 -12.96
C ASN A 19 -4.50 5.51 -11.46
N GLU A 20 -5.17 4.46 -10.99
CA GLU A 20 -5.08 4.03 -9.61
C GLU A 20 -3.67 3.54 -9.26
N LYS A 21 -3.06 4.16 -8.25
CA LYS A 21 -1.71 3.88 -7.78
C LYS A 21 -1.75 3.30 -6.39
N ILE A 22 -1.11 2.15 -6.22
CA ILE A 22 -1.02 1.44 -4.95
C ILE A 22 0.36 1.64 -4.36
N LEU A 23 0.41 2.08 -3.12
CA LEU A 23 1.61 2.14 -2.28
C LEU A 23 1.55 1.01 -1.25
N MET A 24 2.59 0.18 -1.21
CA MET A 24 2.72 -0.95 -0.29
C MET A 24 3.94 -0.76 0.61
N PRO A 25 3.80 -0.10 1.78
CA PRO A 25 4.86 0.02 2.76
C PRO A 25 5.21 -1.33 3.38
N ILE A 26 6.50 -1.60 3.53
CA ILE A 26 7.02 -2.85 4.06
C ILE A 26 7.94 -2.61 5.23
N ALA A 27 7.63 -3.22 6.37
CA ALA A 27 8.50 -3.30 7.53
C ALA A 27 9.29 -4.61 7.58
N ASN A 28 8.69 -5.71 7.08
CA ASN A 28 9.31 -7.04 7.06
C ASN A 28 9.15 -7.69 5.69
N ILE A 29 10.26 -8.15 5.14
CA ILE A 29 10.35 -8.81 3.83
C ILE A 29 9.54 -10.11 3.77
N GLU A 30 9.39 -10.83 4.88
CA GLU A 30 8.64 -12.10 4.93
C GLU A 30 7.16 -11.98 4.53
N ASN A 31 6.60 -10.78 4.61
CA ASN A 31 5.19 -10.54 4.28
C ASN A 31 5.00 -9.97 2.86
N ILE A 32 6.07 -9.71 2.13
CA ILE A 32 6.02 -9.05 0.81
C ILE A 32 5.14 -9.83 -0.16
N GLU A 33 5.35 -11.15 -0.30
CA GLU A 33 4.61 -11.96 -1.27
C GLU A 33 3.10 -11.85 -1.09
N LYS A 34 2.64 -12.03 0.14
CA LYS A 34 1.19 -12.02 0.45
C LYS A 34 0.55 -10.65 0.26
N LEU A 35 1.28 -9.59 0.64
CA LEU A 35 0.81 -8.23 0.44
C LEU A 35 0.84 -7.83 -1.03
N LEU A 36 1.84 -8.28 -1.76
CA LEU A 36 1.94 -8.05 -3.20
C LEU A 36 0.82 -8.80 -3.95
N GLU A 37 0.57 -10.07 -3.62
CA GLU A 37 -0.54 -10.86 -4.16
C GLU A 37 -1.88 -10.14 -3.94
N PHE A 38 -2.13 -9.62 -2.73
CA PHE A 38 -3.31 -8.84 -2.43
C PHE A 38 -3.36 -7.52 -3.21
N SER A 39 -2.25 -6.78 -3.27
CA SER A 39 -2.17 -5.52 -4.02
C SER A 39 -2.45 -5.71 -5.51
N ILE A 40 -1.96 -6.81 -6.09
CA ILE A 40 -2.25 -7.19 -7.47
C ILE A 40 -3.73 -7.56 -7.65
N PHE A 41 -4.29 -8.27 -6.67
CA PHE A 41 -5.69 -8.69 -6.70
C PHE A 41 -6.66 -7.51 -6.71
N ILE A 42 -6.40 -6.47 -5.88
CA ILE A 42 -7.25 -5.27 -5.79
C ILE A 42 -6.96 -4.25 -6.90
N ARG A 43 -5.81 -4.35 -7.56
CA ARG A 43 -5.42 -3.42 -8.63
C ARG A 43 -6.38 -3.52 -9.80
N ASP A 44 -6.81 -2.37 -10.32
CA ASP A 44 -7.51 -2.35 -11.60
C ASP A 44 -6.60 -2.92 -12.70
N LYS A 45 -7.07 -3.97 -13.36
CA LYS A 45 -6.33 -4.64 -14.47
C LYS A 45 -6.09 -3.73 -15.66
N LYS A 46 -6.88 -2.66 -15.81
CA LYS A 46 -6.73 -1.65 -16.86
C LYS A 46 -5.73 -0.56 -16.47
N SER A 47 -5.36 -0.48 -15.18
CA SER A 47 -4.33 0.44 -14.71
C SER A 47 -2.97 -0.07 -15.16
N GLY A 48 -2.28 0.67 -16.01
CA GLY A 48 -0.88 0.41 -16.37
C GLY A 48 0.12 0.82 -15.27
N GLN A 49 -0.36 1.14 -14.06
CA GLN A 49 0.49 1.63 -12.97
C GLN A 49 1.11 0.47 -12.20
N PRO A 50 2.42 0.52 -11.88
CA PRO A 50 3.08 -0.49 -11.08
C PRO A 50 2.59 -0.43 -9.62
N VAL A 51 2.67 -1.56 -8.91
CA VAL A 51 2.58 -1.56 -7.44
C VAL A 51 3.88 -1.00 -6.88
N SER A 52 3.79 0.09 -6.12
CA SER A 52 4.96 0.74 -5.50
C SER A 52 5.24 0.15 -4.13
N ILE A 53 6.34 -0.57 -3.99
CA ILE A 53 6.82 -1.12 -2.72
C ILE A 53 7.69 -0.06 -2.03
N LEU A 54 7.33 0.32 -0.79
CA LEU A 54 8.03 1.34 -0.02
C LEU A 54 8.77 0.75 1.17
N SER A 55 10.06 1.04 1.27
CA SER A 55 10.85 0.87 2.50
C SER A 55 11.17 2.24 3.09
N VAL A 56 10.78 2.45 4.35
CA VAL A 56 11.14 3.65 5.11
C VAL A 56 12.28 3.30 6.06
N VAL A 57 13.38 4.02 5.95
CA VAL A 57 14.57 3.89 6.80
C VAL A 57 14.59 5.06 7.78
N SER A 58 14.85 4.77 9.06
CA SER A 58 14.97 5.82 10.07
C SER A 58 16.17 6.72 9.81
N ASN A 59 15.98 8.03 9.99
CA ASN A 59 17.04 9.02 9.85
C ASN A 59 17.99 8.95 11.06
N ASN A 60 19.07 8.20 10.91
CA ASN A 60 20.14 8.04 11.90
C ASN A 60 21.49 7.99 11.18
N GLU A 61 22.58 7.84 11.93
CA GLU A 61 23.95 7.81 11.38
C GLU A 61 24.16 6.71 10.33
N ASP A 62 23.44 5.60 10.42
CA ASP A 62 23.53 4.47 9.49
C ASP A 62 22.50 4.54 8.35
N ALA A 63 21.74 5.61 8.22
CA ALA A 63 20.61 5.70 7.29
C ALA A 63 21.00 5.41 5.83
N GLU A 64 22.14 5.94 5.37
CA GLU A 64 22.62 5.74 4.00
C GLU A 64 22.96 4.27 3.73
N MET A 65 23.60 3.60 4.67
CA MET A 65 23.92 2.18 4.54
C MET A 65 22.64 1.32 4.61
N ASN A 66 21.71 1.67 5.50
CA ASN A 66 20.47 0.95 5.69
C ASN A 66 19.54 1.08 4.47
N ILE A 67 19.51 2.23 3.81
CA ILE A 67 18.69 2.41 2.59
C ILE A 67 19.25 1.56 1.43
N LEU A 68 20.57 1.46 1.28
CA LEU A 68 21.19 0.59 0.28
C LEU A 68 20.88 -0.89 0.54
N LYS A 69 21.01 -1.33 1.79
CA LYS A 69 20.69 -2.70 2.19
C LYS A 69 19.21 -3.04 1.93
N ALA A 70 18.31 -2.13 2.32
CA ALA A 70 16.87 -2.30 2.10
C ALA A 70 16.55 -2.41 0.60
N ARG A 71 17.13 -1.51 -0.21
CA ARG A 71 16.93 -1.50 -1.66
C ARG A 71 17.45 -2.77 -2.33
N ASN A 72 18.65 -3.24 -1.94
CA ASN A 72 19.22 -4.46 -2.50
C ASN A 72 18.37 -5.69 -2.19
N LYS A 73 17.92 -5.83 -0.93
CA LYS A 73 17.02 -6.93 -0.54
C LYS A 73 15.70 -6.92 -1.31
N LEU A 74 15.11 -5.73 -1.50
CA LEU A 74 13.89 -5.58 -2.28
C LEU A 74 14.10 -5.91 -3.75
N ASN A 75 15.23 -5.47 -4.33
CA ASN A 75 15.58 -5.79 -5.72
C ASN A 75 15.79 -7.30 -5.94
N GLU A 76 16.44 -7.98 -5.00
CA GLU A 76 16.60 -9.44 -5.07
C GLU A 76 15.24 -10.15 -5.02
N PHE A 77 14.36 -9.70 -4.11
CA PHE A 77 13.00 -10.23 -4.02
C PHE A 77 12.22 -10.02 -5.32
N VAL A 78 12.23 -8.80 -5.87
CA VAL A 78 11.50 -8.48 -7.11
C VAL A 78 12.06 -9.28 -8.29
N LYS A 79 13.38 -9.49 -8.39
CA LYS A 79 13.95 -10.35 -9.43
C LYS A 79 13.48 -11.80 -9.34
N GLN A 80 13.32 -12.34 -8.13
CA GLN A 80 12.78 -13.66 -7.92
C GLN A 80 11.27 -13.74 -8.21
N ALA A 81 10.53 -12.68 -7.87
CA ALA A 81 9.09 -12.56 -8.10
C ALA A 81 8.73 -12.18 -9.56
N SER A 82 9.67 -11.62 -10.32
CA SER A 82 9.48 -11.16 -11.72
C SER A 82 9.25 -12.29 -12.73
N ALA A 83 9.19 -13.54 -12.29
CA ALA A 83 8.60 -14.63 -13.07
C ALA A 83 7.07 -14.45 -13.28
N SER A 84 6.42 -13.55 -12.55
CA SER A 84 5.05 -13.11 -12.75
C SER A 84 5.04 -11.76 -13.46
N GLU A 85 4.21 -11.58 -14.47
CA GLU A 85 4.05 -10.40 -15.34
C GLU A 85 3.65 -9.10 -14.60
N THR A 86 4.02 -8.95 -13.32
CA THR A 86 3.58 -7.83 -12.50
C THR A 86 4.65 -6.76 -12.46
N ASP A 87 4.28 -5.59 -12.93
CA ASP A 87 5.14 -4.41 -12.86
C ASP A 87 5.19 -3.88 -11.41
N VAL A 88 6.39 -3.85 -10.84
CA VAL A 88 6.66 -3.44 -9.45
C VAL A 88 7.72 -2.35 -9.43
N LYS A 89 7.44 -1.26 -8.72
CA LYS A 89 8.38 -0.17 -8.50
C LYS A 89 8.87 -0.17 -7.06
N ILE A 90 10.19 -0.16 -6.85
CA ILE A 90 10.79 -0.07 -5.52
C ILE A 90 11.09 1.39 -5.19
N ILE A 91 10.64 1.82 -4.02
CA ILE A 91 10.90 3.13 -3.44
C ILE A 91 11.56 2.91 -2.07
N SER A 92 12.67 3.58 -1.82
CA SER A 92 13.33 3.60 -0.51
C SER A 92 13.52 5.04 -0.11
N THR A 93 13.11 5.39 1.10
CA THR A 93 13.18 6.77 1.60
C THR A 93 13.69 6.80 3.03
N ILE A 94 14.32 7.91 3.40
CA ILE A 94 14.75 8.20 4.77
C ILE A 94 13.73 9.17 5.38
N ASP A 95 13.26 8.86 6.58
CA ASP A 95 12.34 9.75 7.32
C ASP A 95 12.53 9.58 8.84
N HIS A 96 11.97 10.49 9.63
CA HIS A 96 12.02 10.42 11.09
C HIS A 96 11.31 9.18 11.64
N ASN A 97 10.20 8.79 11.01
CA ASN A 97 9.45 7.60 11.35
C ASN A 97 8.70 7.05 10.13
N ALA A 98 8.19 5.83 10.27
CA ALA A 98 7.49 5.15 9.18
C ALA A 98 6.23 5.90 8.72
N ALA A 99 5.44 6.45 9.66
CA ALA A 99 4.20 7.15 9.35
C ALA A 99 4.43 8.39 8.47
N SER A 100 5.41 9.21 8.84
CA SER A 100 5.81 10.40 8.06
C SER A 100 6.30 10.02 6.66
N GLY A 101 7.17 8.99 6.57
CA GLY A 101 7.69 8.51 5.30
C GLY A 101 6.59 7.96 4.38
N ILE A 102 5.64 7.21 4.92
CA ILE A 102 4.50 6.69 4.17
C ILE A 102 3.62 7.84 3.69
N ALA A 103 3.22 8.75 4.58
CA ALA A 103 2.36 9.89 4.25
C ALA A 103 3.00 10.80 3.19
N ARG A 104 4.29 11.11 3.32
CA ARG A 104 5.02 11.90 2.33
C ARG A 104 5.10 11.19 0.99
N THR A 105 5.54 9.93 0.97
CA THR A 105 5.68 9.18 -0.28
C THR A 105 4.33 8.97 -0.96
N SER A 106 3.24 8.72 -0.20
CA SER A 106 1.91 8.57 -0.78
C SER A 106 1.46 9.82 -1.54
N ARG A 107 1.78 11.01 -1.03
CA ARG A 107 1.52 12.29 -1.72
C ARG A 107 2.42 12.49 -2.93
N GLU A 108 3.72 12.22 -2.80
CA GLU A 108 4.71 12.39 -3.88
C GLU A 108 4.35 11.58 -5.12
N ILE A 109 3.94 10.32 -4.94
CA ILE A 109 3.53 9.46 -6.06
C ILE A 109 2.05 9.59 -6.43
N MET A 110 1.28 10.39 -5.68
CA MET A 110 -0.17 10.51 -5.82
C MET A 110 -0.86 9.15 -5.68
N ALA A 111 -0.51 8.39 -4.64
CA ALA A 111 -1.15 7.11 -4.36
C ALA A 111 -2.63 7.32 -4.01
N ASN A 112 -3.48 6.39 -4.44
CA ASN A 112 -4.90 6.34 -4.10
C ASN A 112 -5.14 5.34 -2.97
N ILE A 113 -4.36 4.26 -2.96
CA ILE A 113 -4.49 3.15 -2.04
C ILE A 113 -3.16 2.90 -1.33
N ILE A 114 -3.24 2.64 -0.04
CA ILE A 114 -2.13 2.16 0.78
C ILE A 114 -2.45 0.76 1.28
N VAL A 115 -1.54 -0.20 1.09
CA VAL A 115 -1.68 -1.57 1.58
C VAL A 115 -0.65 -1.83 2.65
N LEU A 116 -1.10 -1.99 3.90
CA LEU A 116 -0.26 -2.22 5.08
C LEU A 116 -0.38 -3.67 5.56
N GLY A 117 0.74 -4.26 5.94
CA GLY A 117 0.75 -5.53 6.65
C GLY A 117 0.57 -5.34 8.15
N TRP A 118 -0.29 -6.17 8.76
CA TRP A 118 -0.42 -6.22 10.21
C TRP A 118 0.86 -6.82 10.83
N PRO A 119 1.45 -6.19 11.84
CA PRO A 119 2.66 -6.72 12.46
C PRO A 119 2.36 -7.99 13.27
N ARG A 120 3.21 -9.01 13.12
CA ARG A 120 3.01 -10.34 13.72
C ARG A 120 3.47 -10.50 15.17
N LYS A 121 4.15 -9.53 15.75
CA LYS A 121 4.72 -9.67 17.08
C LYS A 121 3.64 -9.44 18.15
N ARG A 122 3.25 -10.51 18.82
CA ARG A 122 2.45 -10.48 20.06
C ARG A 122 3.35 -10.10 21.22
N GLY A 123 2.97 -9.11 22.02
CA GLY A 123 3.67 -8.70 23.24
C GLY A 123 3.37 -7.26 23.64
N LEU A 124 4.07 -6.77 24.64
CA LEU A 124 3.97 -5.37 25.14
C LEU A 124 4.16 -4.29 24.05
N LEU A 125 4.58 -4.68 22.85
CA LEU A 125 4.72 -3.82 21.68
C LEU A 125 3.42 -3.63 20.89
N ASP A 126 2.35 -4.34 21.21
CA ASP A 126 1.07 -4.23 20.48
C ASP A 126 0.45 -2.84 20.65
N ILE A 127 0.65 -2.20 21.80
CA ILE A 127 0.23 -0.82 22.05
C ILE A 127 1.00 0.16 21.15
N ILE A 128 2.33 -0.02 21.06
CA ILE A 128 3.20 0.81 20.20
C ILE A 128 2.86 0.62 18.70
N ILE A 129 2.37 -0.56 18.35
CA ILE A 129 1.95 -0.87 16.97
C ILE A 129 0.63 -0.18 16.64
N GLY A 130 -0.33 -0.16 17.59
CA GLY A 130 -1.57 0.59 17.46
C GLY A 130 -1.30 2.09 17.24
N GLU A 131 -0.47 2.70 18.09
CA GLU A 131 -0.08 4.11 17.96
C GLU A 131 0.59 4.42 16.60
N LYS A 132 1.43 3.51 16.08
CA LYS A 132 2.04 3.68 14.76
C LYS A 132 1.01 3.58 13.64
N MET A 133 0.07 2.66 13.76
CA MET A 133 -1.01 2.49 12.78
C MET A 133 -1.94 3.70 12.80
N ASP A 134 -2.36 4.15 13.99
CA ASP A 134 -3.15 5.35 14.17
C ASP A 134 -2.43 6.59 13.62
N SER A 135 -1.12 6.67 13.82
CA SER A 135 -0.31 7.74 13.24
C SER A 135 -0.27 7.70 11.72
N ILE A 136 -0.21 6.50 11.10
CA ILE A 136 -0.28 6.37 9.64
C ILE A 136 -1.64 6.81 9.13
N LEU A 137 -2.72 6.29 9.73
CA LEU A 137 -4.09 6.60 9.34
C LEU A 137 -4.42 8.08 9.49
N SER A 138 -3.97 8.71 10.58
CA SER A 138 -4.19 10.14 10.84
C SER A 138 -3.39 11.06 9.91
N ASN A 139 -2.30 10.58 9.33
CA ASN A 139 -1.43 11.36 8.45
C ASN A 139 -1.70 11.16 6.96
N THR A 140 -2.69 10.34 6.60
CA THR A 140 -3.05 10.09 5.20
C THR A 140 -4.56 10.18 4.99
N ASP A 141 -4.95 10.73 3.85
CA ASP A 141 -6.32 10.81 3.33
C ASP A 141 -6.64 9.69 2.32
N LYS A 142 -5.78 8.67 2.26
CA LYS A 142 -5.86 7.61 1.25
C LYS A 142 -6.67 6.42 1.75
N THR A 143 -7.32 5.71 0.84
CA THR A 143 -7.91 4.42 1.15
C THR A 143 -6.83 3.47 1.65
N THR A 144 -6.98 2.97 2.88
CA THR A 144 -5.95 2.15 3.52
C THR A 144 -6.48 0.76 3.85
N PHE A 145 -5.83 -0.25 3.30
CA PHE A 145 -6.06 -1.65 3.66
C PHE A 145 -5.03 -2.10 4.68
N ILE A 146 -5.49 -2.63 5.80
CA ILE A 146 -4.65 -3.26 6.83
C ILE A 146 -4.84 -4.76 6.74
N CYS A 147 -3.81 -5.48 6.33
CA CYS A 147 -3.89 -6.88 5.94
C CYS A 147 -3.16 -7.80 6.91
N HIS A 148 -3.84 -8.87 7.33
CA HIS A 148 -3.25 -9.96 8.09
C HIS A 148 -3.51 -11.27 7.35
N PHE A 149 -2.47 -11.80 6.70
CA PHE A 149 -2.57 -13.05 5.97
C PHE A 149 -1.71 -14.13 6.63
N GLU A 150 -2.35 -15.17 7.14
CA GLU A 150 -1.65 -16.37 7.60
C GLU A 150 -1.23 -17.28 6.43
N ARG A 151 -2.03 -17.27 5.36
CA ARG A 151 -1.85 -18.08 4.16
C ARG A 151 -1.83 -17.22 2.90
N PRO A 152 -1.25 -17.69 1.78
CA PRO A 152 -1.38 -17.03 0.48
C PRO A 152 -2.85 -16.81 0.10
N LEU A 153 -3.13 -15.70 -0.58
CA LEU A 153 -4.50 -15.30 -0.94
C LEU A 153 -5.22 -16.39 -1.78
N ALA A 154 -4.49 -17.02 -2.70
CA ALA A 154 -5.00 -18.08 -3.57
C ALA A 154 -5.56 -19.31 -2.81
N LEU A 155 -5.16 -19.52 -1.56
CA LEU A 155 -5.66 -20.60 -0.72
C LEU A 155 -6.94 -20.27 0.04
N HIS A 156 -7.44 -19.04 -0.04
CA HIS A 156 -8.69 -18.64 0.59
C HIS A 156 -9.87 -18.97 -0.33
N LYS A 157 -10.78 -19.80 0.16
CA LYS A 157 -11.99 -20.21 -0.59
C LYS A 157 -13.18 -19.26 -0.40
N LYS A 158 -13.16 -18.47 0.66
CA LYS A 158 -14.26 -17.55 1.03
C LYS A 158 -13.65 -16.26 1.56
N MET A 159 -14.27 -15.15 1.20
CA MET A 159 -14.02 -13.83 1.76
C MET A 159 -15.31 -13.34 2.38
N MET A 160 -15.21 -12.73 3.58
CA MET A 160 -16.32 -12.09 4.26
C MET A 160 -15.98 -10.62 4.44
N VAL A 161 -16.87 -9.76 3.99
CA VAL A 161 -16.73 -8.31 4.13
C VAL A 161 -17.83 -7.83 5.07
N PHE A 162 -17.42 -7.17 6.16
CA PHE A 162 -18.35 -6.52 7.06
C PHE A 162 -18.43 -5.05 6.71
N ILE A 163 -19.60 -4.59 6.37
CA ILE A 163 -19.87 -3.19 6.03
C ILE A 163 -20.75 -2.62 7.14
N PRO A 164 -20.36 -1.53 7.82
CA PRO A 164 -21.21 -0.90 8.84
C PRO A 164 -22.47 -0.33 8.18
N PRO A 165 -23.58 -0.23 8.93
CA PRO A 165 -24.78 0.43 8.45
C PRO A 165 -24.47 1.86 8.00
N LEU A 166 -25.04 2.30 6.88
CA LEU A 166 -24.86 3.64 6.30
C LEU A 166 -23.43 3.94 5.80
N ALA A 167 -22.60 2.92 5.57
CA ALA A 167 -21.27 3.11 5.01
C ALA A 167 -21.30 3.82 3.63
N GLU A 168 -22.37 3.68 2.87
CA GLU A 168 -22.62 4.40 1.62
C GLU A 168 -22.82 5.91 1.79
N CYS A 169 -23.11 6.35 3.00
CA CYS A 169 -23.30 7.76 3.34
C CYS A 169 -22.01 8.43 3.88
N GLU A 170 -20.97 7.65 4.16
CA GLU A 170 -19.70 8.15 4.63
C GLU A 170 -18.89 8.67 3.43
N PRO A 171 -18.38 9.92 3.47
CA PRO A 171 -17.43 10.37 2.46
C PRO A 171 -16.16 9.55 2.59
N GLY A 172 -15.81 8.83 1.53
CA GLY A 172 -14.59 8.01 1.44
C GLY A 172 -13.30 8.83 1.41
#